data_2700da886b5f2e4ee85fc7a0d6560e54
#
_entry.id   2700da886b5f2e4ee85fc7a0d6560e54
#
_cell.length_a   1.000
_cell.length_b   1.000
_cell.length_c   1.000
_cell.angle_alpha   90.00
_cell.angle_beta   90.00
_cell.angle_gamma   90.00
#
_symmetry.space_group_name_H-M   'P 1'
#
loop_
_entity.id
_entity.type
_entity.pdbx_description
1 polymer ?
#
loop_
_entity_poly.entity_id
_entity_poly.type
_entity_poly.pdbx_seq_one_letter_code
_entity_poly.pdbx_strand_id
1 'polypeptide(L)'
;MKLEKIVFQNLESIVGPDYASNDPAILEAYSKQPWPHGILLRRRPFAVVIPSCAEEIKSIYRVANRYNYIVIPAGNYNWDVPTRANTIVIDSKRMNRIIEIDEKNMFAVIEPGVTHAQLNTEAMRRGLISNTTGGGGPTSVIANSLFLGMGGFVYRLGMDKTILAAEWVLPTGELLKTGSNAVKNAAPFWYEGTGPDLRGIMRAYLGLLGGFGMATKMSIKLCPWPGPKTFPVTGISPEYRAEFPSDIFRFHLIQYDTLEKLVDGMYEIGRAEIGGAMQRIPPLCMVFNSTTSKEELWKEWESGYFQKEAENLIGVWLMGFS
;
A
#
# COMPACT_ATOMS: atom_id res chain seq x y z
N MET A 1 25.19 -1.31 -26.04
CA MET A 1 24.37 -0.53 -27.01
C MET A 1 23.42 -1.38 -27.86
N LYS A 2 23.89 -2.38 -28.64
CA LYS A 2 23.00 -3.17 -29.51
C LYS A 2 21.97 -4.01 -28.74
N LEU A 3 22.38 -4.67 -27.64
CA LEU A 3 21.51 -5.50 -26.81
C LEU A 3 20.46 -4.66 -26.08
N GLU A 4 20.84 -3.56 -25.46
CA GLU A 4 19.95 -2.64 -24.76
C GLU A 4 18.85 -2.11 -25.68
N LYS A 5 19.20 -1.74 -26.92
CA LYS A 5 18.23 -1.31 -27.92
C LYS A 5 17.21 -2.41 -28.24
N ILE A 6 17.67 -3.65 -28.38
CA ILE A 6 16.79 -4.82 -28.65
C ILE A 6 15.84 -5.03 -27.47
N VAL A 7 16.36 -5.00 -26.23
CA VAL A 7 15.53 -5.19 -25.03
C VAL A 7 14.47 -4.10 -24.92
N PHE A 8 14.87 -2.84 -25.11
CA PHE A 8 13.93 -1.72 -25.03
C PHE A 8 12.84 -1.82 -26.11
N GLN A 9 13.19 -2.14 -27.37
CA GLN A 9 12.23 -2.37 -28.44
C GLN A 9 11.25 -3.50 -28.13
N ASN A 10 11.70 -4.59 -27.48
CA ASN A 10 10.79 -5.64 -27.02
C ASN A 10 9.82 -5.11 -25.97
N LEU A 11 10.26 -4.28 -25.03
CA LEU A 11 9.38 -3.67 -24.03
C LEU A 11 8.35 -2.73 -24.66
N GLU A 12 8.79 -1.87 -25.59
CA GLU A 12 7.88 -1.01 -26.37
C GLU A 12 6.84 -1.82 -27.16
N SER A 13 7.24 -2.94 -27.77
CA SER A 13 6.31 -3.77 -28.53
C SER A 13 5.26 -4.45 -27.65
N ILE A 14 5.52 -4.64 -26.35
CA ILE A 14 4.59 -5.24 -25.38
C ILE A 14 3.58 -4.22 -24.91
N VAL A 15 4.03 -3.05 -24.42
CA VAL A 15 3.15 -2.08 -23.73
C VAL A 15 2.72 -0.91 -24.61
N GLY A 16 3.36 -0.73 -25.76
CA GLY A 16 3.24 0.42 -26.65
C GLY A 16 4.28 1.52 -26.34
N PRO A 17 4.63 2.35 -27.33
CA PRO A 17 5.68 3.36 -27.19
C PRO A 17 5.38 4.44 -26.15
N ASP A 18 4.12 4.78 -25.94
CA ASP A 18 3.70 5.77 -24.94
C ASP A 18 3.80 5.25 -23.49
N TYR A 19 4.02 3.95 -23.31
CA TYR A 19 4.02 3.26 -22.03
C TYR A 19 5.33 2.55 -21.69
N ALA A 20 6.37 2.79 -22.47
CA ALA A 20 7.73 2.39 -22.19
C ALA A 20 8.65 3.61 -22.29
N SER A 21 9.51 3.82 -21.31
CA SER A 21 10.47 4.93 -21.34
C SER A 21 11.84 4.51 -20.85
N ASN A 22 12.87 4.99 -21.54
CA ASN A 22 14.25 5.01 -21.11
C ASN A 22 14.82 6.45 -21.10
N ASP A 23 13.95 7.44 -21.14
CA ASP A 23 14.33 8.86 -21.01
C ASP A 23 15.00 9.11 -19.66
N PRO A 24 16.19 9.72 -19.61
CA PRO A 24 16.93 9.97 -18.38
C PRO A 24 16.14 10.79 -17.33
N ALA A 25 15.30 11.73 -17.74
CA ALA A 25 14.51 12.54 -16.82
C ALA A 25 13.40 11.70 -16.16
N ILE A 26 12.74 10.82 -16.93
CA ILE A 26 11.75 9.88 -16.41
C ILE A 26 12.41 8.86 -15.49
N LEU A 27 13.52 8.24 -15.91
CA LEU A 27 14.24 7.26 -15.10
C LEU A 27 14.74 7.85 -13.78
N GLU A 28 15.06 9.14 -13.77
CA GLU A 28 15.46 9.84 -12.53
C GLU A 28 14.36 9.85 -11.48
N ALA A 29 13.10 10.03 -11.86
CA ALA A 29 11.96 9.98 -10.95
C ALA A 29 11.78 8.59 -10.29
N TYR A 30 12.24 7.53 -10.97
CA TYR A 30 12.18 6.15 -10.47
C TYR A 30 13.51 5.67 -9.88
N SER A 31 14.51 6.52 -9.73
CA SER A 31 15.84 6.18 -9.18
C SER A 31 15.93 6.38 -7.66
N LYS A 32 14.80 6.35 -6.98
CA LYS A 32 14.74 6.50 -5.51
C LYS A 32 15.52 5.38 -4.82
N GLN A 33 16.16 5.71 -3.72
CA GLN A 33 16.92 4.77 -2.91
C GLN A 33 16.42 4.77 -1.47
N PRO A 34 16.44 3.61 -0.78
CA PRO A 34 16.01 3.52 0.60
C PRO A 34 16.80 4.48 1.51
N TRP A 35 16.08 5.25 2.32
CA TRP A 35 16.69 6.02 3.39
C TRP A 35 17.37 5.08 4.41
N PRO A 36 18.55 5.38 4.96
CA PRO A 36 19.35 6.62 4.87
C PRO A 36 20.42 6.62 3.78
N HIS A 37 20.55 5.58 2.98
CA HIS A 37 21.65 5.39 2.02
C HIS A 37 21.41 6.01 0.64
N GLY A 38 20.29 6.68 0.46
CA GLY A 38 19.79 7.14 -0.84
C GLY A 38 20.71 8.04 -1.65
N ILE A 39 21.62 8.77 -0.99
CA ILE A 39 22.53 9.68 -1.69
C ILE A 39 23.72 8.95 -2.34
N LEU A 40 24.17 7.84 -1.75
CA LEU A 40 25.39 7.15 -2.16
C LEU A 40 25.21 6.06 -3.21
N LEU A 41 23.98 5.49 -3.34
CA LEU A 41 23.71 4.32 -4.15
C LEU A 41 22.66 4.56 -5.25
N ARG A 42 22.31 5.81 -5.51
CA ARG A 42 21.30 6.18 -6.49
C ARG A 42 21.71 5.74 -7.90
N ARG A 43 20.93 4.85 -8.49
CA ARG A 43 21.13 4.37 -9.87
C ARG A 43 19.82 4.39 -10.62
N ARG A 44 19.82 4.95 -11.82
CA ARG A 44 18.67 4.92 -12.71
C ARG A 44 18.38 3.48 -13.14
N PRO A 45 17.11 3.08 -13.23
CA PRO A 45 16.74 1.82 -13.85
C PRO A 45 17.07 1.87 -15.35
N PHE A 46 17.04 0.72 -16.01
CA PHE A 46 17.19 0.59 -17.45
C PHE A 46 15.98 1.18 -18.19
N ALA A 47 14.78 0.83 -17.73
CA ALA A 47 13.53 1.27 -18.32
C ALA A 47 12.42 1.29 -17.28
N VAL A 48 11.40 2.11 -17.54
CA VAL A 48 10.10 2.09 -16.87
C VAL A 48 9.05 1.66 -17.88
N VAL A 49 8.19 0.73 -17.50
CA VAL A 49 7.07 0.24 -18.32
C VAL A 49 5.76 0.31 -17.54
N ILE A 50 4.66 0.63 -18.22
CA ILE A 50 3.34 0.86 -17.63
C ILE A 50 2.33 -0.09 -18.27
N PRO A 51 2.28 -1.37 -17.86
CA PRO A 51 1.38 -2.36 -18.44
C PRO A 51 -0.09 -2.09 -18.08
N SER A 52 -0.99 -2.60 -18.92
CA SER A 52 -2.44 -2.52 -18.76
C SER A 52 -3.11 -3.83 -18.32
N CYS A 53 -2.39 -4.95 -18.42
CA CYS A 53 -2.95 -6.27 -18.14
C CYS A 53 -1.87 -7.30 -17.74
N ALA A 54 -2.34 -8.44 -17.22
CA ALA A 54 -1.47 -9.54 -16.80
C ALA A 54 -0.63 -10.13 -17.95
N GLU A 55 -1.15 -10.16 -19.18
CA GLU A 55 -0.42 -10.73 -20.32
C GLU A 55 0.80 -9.87 -20.70
N GLU A 56 0.67 -8.54 -20.61
CA GLU A 56 1.82 -7.64 -20.80
C GLU A 56 2.88 -7.88 -19.71
N ILE A 57 2.46 -8.03 -18.42
CA ILE A 57 3.37 -8.32 -17.31
C ILE A 57 4.09 -9.66 -17.52
N LYS A 58 3.38 -10.71 -17.91
CA LYS A 58 3.98 -12.02 -18.23
C LYS A 58 5.06 -11.88 -19.31
N SER A 59 4.77 -11.11 -20.34
CA SER A 59 5.69 -10.87 -21.45
C SER A 59 6.93 -10.08 -21.02
N ILE A 60 6.76 -9.08 -20.15
CA ILE A 60 7.86 -8.31 -19.55
C ILE A 60 8.79 -9.22 -18.74
N TYR A 61 8.26 -10.10 -17.87
CA TYR A 61 9.08 -11.05 -17.11
C TYR A 61 9.85 -12.01 -18.03
N ARG A 62 9.23 -12.50 -19.12
CA ARG A 62 9.92 -13.36 -20.10
C ARG A 62 11.06 -12.63 -20.81
N VAL A 63 10.86 -11.36 -21.19
CA VAL A 63 11.93 -10.52 -21.77
C VAL A 63 13.05 -10.32 -20.75
N ALA A 64 12.72 -9.98 -19.50
CA ALA A 64 13.69 -9.77 -18.45
C ALA A 64 14.54 -11.03 -18.20
N ASN A 65 13.91 -12.19 -18.08
CA ASN A 65 14.62 -13.47 -17.91
C ASN A 65 15.52 -13.80 -19.10
N ARG A 66 15.03 -13.60 -20.31
CA ARG A 66 15.80 -13.89 -21.54
C ARG A 66 17.09 -13.10 -21.62
N TYR A 67 17.09 -11.86 -21.11
CA TYR A 67 18.21 -10.93 -21.24
C TYR A 67 18.89 -10.59 -19.91
N ASN A 68 18.55 -11.31 -18.84
CA ASN A 68 19.10 -11.15 -17.48
C ASN A 68 18.89 -9.74 -16.89
N TYR A 69 17.67 -9.22 -17.01
CA TYR A 69 17.24 -7.99 -16.35
C TYR A 69 16.48 -8.29 -15.06
N ILE A 70 16.57 -7.35 -14.13
CA ILE A 70 15.82 -7.40 -12.85
C ILE A 70 14.49 -6.70 -13.05
N VAL A 71 13.38 -7.30 -12.59
CA VAL A 71 12.07 -6.67 -12.60
C VAL A 71 11.72 -6.21 -11.19
N ILE A 72 11.30 -4.96 -11.07
CA ILE A 72 10.79 -4.38 -9.83
C ILE A 72 9.38 -3.84 -10.08
N PRO A 73 8.33 -4.47 -9.53
CA PRO A 73 6.99 -3.93 -9.56
C PRO A 73 6.89 -2.73 -8.61
N ALA A 74 6.34 -1.65 -9.11
CA ALA A 74 6.04 -0.45 -8.36
C ALA A 74 4.52 -0.23 -8.31
N GLY A 75 3.98 -0.03 -7.11
CA GLY A 75 2.65 0.51 -6.93
C GLY A 75 2.65 2.02 -7.13
N ASN A 76 2.17 2.78 -6.16
CA ASN A 76 2.19 4.25 -6.23
C ASN A 76 3.56 4.87 -5.94
N TYR A 77 4.61 4.07 -5.93
CA TYR A 77 6.02 4.44 -5.79
C TYR A 77 6.33 5.34 -4.58
N ASN A 78 5.67 5.10 -3.46
CA ASN A 78 5.87 5.88 -2.23
C ASN A 78 7.07 5.42 -1.39
N TRP A 79 7.58 4.21 -1.66
CA TRP A 79 8.76 3.66 -0.99
C TRP A 79 9.92 3.55 -1.97
N ASP A 80 11.10 3.86 -1.45
CA ASP A 80 12.31 3.77 -2.22
C ASP A 80 12.69 2.30 -2.46
N VAL A 81 12.79 1.93 -3.71
CA VAL A 81 13.20 0.58 -4.12
C VAL A 81 14.57 0.68 -4.79
N PRO A 82 15.56 -0.13 -4.37
CA PRO A 82 16.89 -0.06 -4.95
C PRO A 82 16.86 -0.47 -6.42
N THR A 83 17.15 0.47 -7.32
CA THR A 83 17.29 0.21 -8.73
C THR A 83 18.75 0.05 -9.14
N ARG A 84 18.99 -0.67 -10.21
CA ARG A 84 20.29 -0.87 -10.86
C ARG A 84 20.19 -0.58 -12.36
N ALA A 85 21.31 -0.44 -13.04
CA ALA A 85 21.35 -0.16 -14.46
C ALA A 85 20.65 -1.22 -15.34
N ASN A 86 20.45 -2.44 -14.84
CA ASN A 86 19.70 -3.52 -15.50
C ASN A 86 18.31 -3.75 -14.88
N THR A 87 17.72 -2.76 -14.23
CA THR A 87 16.37 -2.88 -13.63
C THR A 87 15.31 -2.38 -14.62
N ILE A 88 14.28 -3.17 -14.81
CA ILE A 88 13.02 -2.77 -15.45
C ILE A 88 12.02 -2.50 -14.33
N VAL A 89 11.54 -1.27 -14.22
CA VAL A 89 10.48 -0.91 -13.25
C VAL A 89 9.13 -1.07 -13.94
N ILE A 90 8.22 -1.82 -13.32
CA ILE A 90 6.83 -1.94 -13.75
C ILE A 90 5.99 -1.00 -12.88
N ASP A 91 5.45 0.07 -13.47
CA ASP A 91 4.50 0.96 -12.81
C ASP A 91 3.07 0.50 -13.10
N SER A 92 2.31 0.20 -12.07
CA SER A 92 0.97 -0.40 -12.20
C SER A 92 -0.16 0.61 -12.42
N LYS A 93 0.12 1.88 -12.62
CA LYS A 93 -0.91 2.95 -12.65
C LYS A 93 -2.00 2.80 -13.72
N ARG A 94 -1.78 2.05 -14.81
CA ARG A 94 -2.82 1.72 -15.81
C ARG A 94 -3.76 0.61 -15.36
N MET A 95 -3.34 -0.20 -14.39
CA MET A 95 -4.12 -1.28 -13.80
C MET A 95 -4.79 -0.80 -12.51
N ASN A 96 -5.75 0.10 -12.62
CA ASN A 96 -6.36 0.83 -11.49
C ASN A 96 -7.87 0.64 -11.38
N ARG A 97 -8.41 -0.46 -11.90
CA ARG A 97 -9.83 -0.75 -11.86
C ARG A 97 -10.23 -1.44 -10.55
N ILE A 98 -11.32 -0.97 -9.96
CA ILE A 98 -12.10 -1.75 -9.00
C ILE A 98 -13.02 -2.62 -9.86
N ILE A 99 -12.74 -3.92 -9.91
CA ILE A 99 -13.42 -4.87 -10.81
C ILE A 99 -14.79 -5.24 -10.25
N GLU A 100 -14.84 -5.44 -8.92
CA GLU A 100 -16.05 -5.87 -8.22
C GLU A 100 -16.03 -5.36 -6.77
N ILE A 101 -17.18 -5.01 -6.24
CA ILE A 101 -17.44 -4.87 -4.81
C ILE A 101 -18.67 -5.72 -4.50
N ASP A 102 -18.49 -6.81 -3.76
CA ASP A 102 -19.58 -7.66 -3.27
C ASP A 102 -19.97 -7.23 -1.86
N GLU A 103 -21.15 -6.58 -1.77
CA GLU A 103 -21.68 -6.06 -0.51
C GLU A 103 -22.09 -7.18 0.45
N LYS A 104 -22.60 -8.29 -0.09
CA LYS A 104 -23.09 -9.41 0.70
C LYS A 104 -21.96 -10.19 1.36
N ASN A 105 -20.90 -10.47 0.63
CA ASN A 105 -19.73 -11.21 1.11
C ASN A 105 -18.61 -10.29 1.61
N MET A 106 -18.79 -8.96 1.53
CA MET A 106 -17.88 -7.92 2.01
C MET A 106 -16.45 -8.09 1.50
N PHE A 107 -16.29 -8.11 0.18
CA PHE A 107 -15.00 -8.09 -0.47
C PHE A 107 -14.98 -7.21 -1.71
N ALA A 108 -13.80 -6.84 -2.16
CA ALA A 108 -13.58 -6.18 -3.43
C ALA A 108 -12.51 -6.91 -4.24
N VAL A 109 -12.68 -7.02 -5.55
CA VAL A 109 -11.65 -7.45 -6.48
C VAL A 109 -11.05 -6.22 -7.15
N ILE A 110 -9.74 -6.03 -7.00
CA ILE A 110 -9.03 -4.83 -7.44
C ILE A 110 -7.76 -5.15 -8.21
N GLU A 111 -7.34 -4.20 -9.03
CA GLU A 111 -6.05 -4.19 -9.72
C GLU A 111 -4.97 -3.47 -8.88
N PRO A 112 -3.66 -3.69 -9.17
CA PRO A 112 -2.56 -3.24 -8.30
C PRO A 112 -2.39 -1.71 -8.21
N GLY A 113 -2.88 -0.95 -9.17
CA GLY A 113 -2.85 0.52 -9.16
C GLY A 113 -3.97 1.17 -8.35
N VAL A 114 -4.93 0.39 -7.83
CA VAL A 114 -6.03 0.92 -7.01
C VAL A 114 -5.49 1.45 -5.68
N THR A 115 -5.85 2.68 -5.34
CA THR A 115 -5.48 3.34 -4.10
C THR A 115 -6.51 3.11 -2.99
N HIS A 116 -6.10 3.30 -1.73
CA HIS A 116 -7.04 3.27 -0.61
C HIS A 116 -8.13 4.34 -0.73
N ALA A 117 -7.78 5.54 -1.23
CA ALA A 117 -8.76 6.60 -1.46
C ALA A 117 -9.85 6.17 -2.46
N GLN A 118 -9.45 5.58 -3.59
CA GLN A 118 -10.39 5.08 -4.60
C GLN A 118 -11.29 3.98 -4.04
N LEU A 119 -10.68 2.94 -3.44
CA LEU A 119 -11.44 1.81 -2.91
C LEU A 119 -12.38 2.23 -1.79
N ASN A 120 -11.90 3.03 -0.82
CA ASN A 120 -12.72 3.44 0.31
C ASN A 120 -13.85 4.40 -0.10
N THR A 121 -13.62 5.28 -1.08
CA THR A 121 -14.69 6.13 -1.61
C THR A 121 -15.84 5.29 -2.16
N GLU A 122 -15.54 4.26 -2.94
CA GLU A 122 -16.57 3.39 -3.50
C GLU A 122 -17.18 2.42 -2.47
N ALA A 123 -16.38 1.92 -1.53
CA ALA A 123 -16.85 1.03 -0.47
C ALA A 123 -17.75 1.75 0.54
N MET A 124 -17.39 2.96 0.99
CA MET A 124 -18.18 3.75 1.94
C MET A 124 -19.58 4.08 1.40
N ARG A 125 -19.71 4.34 0.10
CA ARG A 125 -21.02 4.53 -0.55
C ARG A 125 -21.93 3.31 -0.41
N ARG A 126 -21.37 2.12 -0.19
CA ARG A 126 -22.03 0.83 0.00
C ARG A 126 -22.08 0.37 1.46
N GLY A 127 -21.69 1.24 2.41
CA GLY A 127 -21.65 0.90 3.84
C GLY A 127 -20.48 -0.03 4.21
N LEU A 128 -19.41 -0.04 3.42
CA LEU A 128 -18.22 -0.86 3.62
C LEU A 128 -16.95 -0.01 3.64
N ILE A 129 -15.88 -0.56 4.20
CA ILE A 129 -14.54 0.07 4.21
C ILE A 129 -13.46 -0.99 4.06
N SER A 130 -12.38 -0.66 3.36
CA SER A 130 -11.16 -1.46 3.42
C SER A 130 -10.29 -1.04 4.59
N ASN A 131 -9.49 -1.98 5.10
CA ASN A 131 -8.46 -1.63 6.06
C ASN A 131 -7.43 -0.68 5.41
N THR A 132 -7.03 0.38 6.09
CA THR A 132 -6.17 1.45 5.55
C THR A 132 -4.90 1.58 6.39
N THR A 133 -3.77 1.76 5.73
CA THR A 133 -2.49 1.94 6.41
C THR A 133 -2.25 3.39 6.84
N GLY A 134 -1.29 3.59 7.73
CA GLY A 134 -0.78 4.93 8.09
C GLY A 134 -0.16 5.71 6.92
N GLY A 135 0.13 5.05 5.79
CA GLY A 135 0.57 5.69 4.55
C GLY A 135 -0.52 6.48 3.81
N GLY A 136 -1.76 6.32 4.24
CA GLY A 136 -2.88 7.15 3.80
C GLY A 136 -3.49 6.79 2.44
N GLY A 137 -4.46 7.60 2.05
CA GLY A 137 -5.31 7.40 0.88
C GLY A 137 -4.61 7.22 -0.48
N PRO A 138 -3.51 7.91 -0.80
CA PRO A 138 -2.87 7.77 -2.11
C PRO A 138 -2.06 6.48 -2.29
N THR A 139 -1.92 5.65 -1.26
CA THR A 139 -1.13 4.42 -1.36
C THR A 139 -1.90 3.25 -1.98
N SER A 140 -1.19 2.34 -2.67
CA SER A 140 -1.79 1.16 -3.29
C SER A 140 -2.27 0.17 -2.22
N VAL A 141 -3.53 -0.28 -2.35
CA VAL A 141 -4.13 -1.27 -1.45
C VAL A 141 -3.35 -2.58 -1.51
N ILE A 142 -3.06 -3.08 -2.71
CA ILE A 142 -2.34 -4.35 -2.90
C ILE A 142 -0.93 -4.26 -2.33
N ALA A 143 -0.18 -3.21 -2.66
CA ALA A 143 1.18 -3.05 -2.17
C ALA A 143 1.24 -3.02 -0.64
N ASN A 144 0.33 -2.29 0.02
CA ASN A 144 0.27 -2.25 1.48
C ASN A 144 -0.16 -3.58 2.11
N SER A 145 -1.08 -4.30 1.49
CA SER A 145 -1.52 -5.62 1.96
C SER A 145 -0.40 -6.67 1.88
N LEU A 146 0.51 -6.52 0.92
CA LEU A 146 1.65 -7.41 0.72
C LEU A 146 2.87 -7.02 1.55
N PHE A 147 3.03 -5.74 1.88
CA PHE A 147 4.27 -5.21 2.43
C PHE A 147 4.44 -5.51 3.93
N LEU A 148 3.51 -5.11 4.81
CA LEU A 148 3.82 -5.13 6.24
C LEU A 148 2.66 -5.34 7.20
N GLY A 149 1.45 -5.19 6.74
CA GLY A 149 0.34 -5.20 7.68
C GLY A 149 0.42 -4.12 8.76
N MET A 150 1.12 -3.01 8.50
CA MET A 150 1.23 -1.91 9.47
C MET A 150 -0.10 -1.20 9.62
N GLY A 151 -0.65 -1.30 10.80
CA GLY A 151 -1.74 -0.47 11.33
C GLY A 151 -2.94 -0.35 10.39
N GLY A 152 -4.11 -0.47 10.90
CA GLY A 152 -5.31 -0.25 10.12
C GLY A 152 -6.43 0.27 11.00
N PHE A 153 -7.47 0.81 10.39
CA PHE A 153 -8.65 1.27 11.09
C PHE A 153 -9.47 0.12 11.71
N VAL A 154 -9.26 -1.11 11.27
CA VAL A 154 -9.91 -2.28 11.85
C VAL A 154 -8.89 -3.01 12.69
N TYR A 155 -8.90 -2.73 13.97
CA TYR A 155 -7.93 -3.17 14.97
C TYR A 155 -7.69 -4.68 14.98
N ARG A 156 -8.74 -5.49 14.85
CA ARG A 156 -8.66 -6.96 14.84
C ARG A 156 -8.16 -7.55 13.52
N LEU A 157 -8.09 -6.73 12.48
CA LEU A 157 -7.73 -7.16 11.14
C LEU A 157 -6.45 -6.49 10.70
N GLY A 158 -5.33 -7.14 10.91
CA GLY A 158 -4.06 -6.70 10.31
C GLY A 158 -4.18 -6.61 8.79
N MET A 159 -3.42 -5.73 8.16
CA MET A 159 -3.41 -5.59 6.68
C MET A 159 -3.16 -6.92 5.99
N ASP A 160 -2.33 -7.75 6.59
CA ASP A 160 -2.00 -9.09 6.12
C ASP A 160 -3.18 -10.06 6.08
N LYS A 161 -4.21 -9.83 6.87
CA LYS A 161 -5.43 -10.66 6.93
C LYS A 161 -6.52 -10.19 5.97
N THR A 162 -6.25 -9.15 5.20
CA THR A 162 -7.23 -8.62 4.24
C THR A 162 -7.20 -9.32 2.89
N ILE A 163 -6.10 -10.03 2.57
CA ILE A 163 -5.96 -10.75 1.29
C ILE A 163 -6.80 -12.03 1.34
N LEU A 164 -7.76 -12.15 0.42
CA LEU A 164 -8.58 -13.35 0.26
C LEU A 164 -8.04 -14.23 -0.88
N ALA A 165 -8.01 -13.72 -2.09
CA ALA A 165 -7.51 -14.44 -3.25
C ALA A 165 -6.66 -13.53 -4.12
N ALA A 166 -5.73 -14.11 -4.87
CA ALA A 166 -4.88 -13.32 -5.76
C ALA A 166 -4.65 -14.02 -7.11
N GLU A 167 -4.50 -13.19 -8.11
CA GLU A 167 -3.91 -13.53 -9.39
C GLU A 167 -2.51 -12.91 -9.45
N TRP A 168 -1.50 -13.72 -9.75
CA TRP A 168 -0.10 -13.38 -9.58
C TRP A 168 0.72 -13.83 -10.77
N VAL A 169 1.52 -12.96 -11.35
CA VAL A 169 2.52 -13.33 -12.33
C VAL A 169 3.82 -13.63 -11.61
N LEU A 170 4.26 -14.89 -11.73
CA LEU A 170 5.52 -15.38 -11.17
C LEU A 170 6.73 -14.78 -11.91
N PRO A 171 7.94 -14.81 -11.31
CA PRO A 171 9.16 -14.37 -11.99
C PRO A 171 9.44 -15.11 -13.31
N THR A 172 8.90 -16.33 -13.50
CA THR A 172 8.99 -17.09 -14.74
C THR A 172 8.10 -16.55 -15.87
N GLY A 173 7.18 -15.63 -15.55
CA GLY A 173 6.15 -15.15 -16.47
C GLY A 173 4.92 -16.07 -16.56
N GLU A 174 4.77 -17.00 -15.62
CA GLU A 174 3.59 -17.85 -15.49
C GLU A 174 2.55 -17.22 -14.57
N LEU A 175 1.28 -17.59 -14.75
CA LEU A 175 0.18 -17.07 -13.94
C LEU A 175 -0.14 -18.05 -12.80
N LEU A 176 -0.03 -17.58 -11.57
CA LEU A 176 -0.46 -18.30 -10.38
C LEU A 176 -1.78 -17.70 -9.87
N LYS A 177 -2.73 -18.56 -9.53
CA LYS A 177 -3.95 -18.17 -8.80
C LYS A 177 -3.93 -18.80 -7.42
N THR A 178 -4.29 -18.02 -6.39
CA THR A 178 -4.30 -18.48 -5.00
C THR A 178 -5.69 -18.30 -4.38
N GLY A 179 -5.92 -18.97 -3.24
CA GLY A 179 -7.23 -19.01 -2.59
C GLY A 179 -8.28 -19.68 -3.45
N SER A 180 -9.53 -19.35 -3.24
CA SER A 180 -10.65 -19.90 -4.02
C SER A 180 -10.57 -19.59 -5.51
N ASN A 181 -9.81 -18.56 -5.91
CA ASN A 181 -9.58 -18.22 -7.31
C ASN A 181 -8.80 -19.32 -8.07
N ALA A 182 -8.12 -20.23 -7.36
CA ALA A 182 -7.47 -21.40 -7.94
C ALA A 182 -8.45 -22.52 -8.29
N VAL A 183 -9.68 -22.48 -7.79
CA VAL A 183 -10.72 -23.47 -8.00
C VAL A 183 -11.63 -23.01 -9.14
N LYS A 184 -11.89 -23.89 -10.11
CA LYS A 184 -12.76 -23.60 -11.26
C LYS A 184 -14.18 -23.24 -10.78
N ASN A 185 -14.70 -22.13 -11.24
CA ASN A 185 -16.05 -21.63 -10.92
C ASN A 185 -16.27 -21.25 -9.44
N ALA A 186 -15.22 -21.14 -8.63
CA ALA A 186 -15.34 -20.58 -7.29
C ALA A 186 -15.25 -19.05 -7.32
N ALA A 187 -16.03 -18.39 -6.45
CA ALA A 187 -15.93 -16.94 -6.29
C ALA A 187 -14.63 -16.58 -5.52
N PRO A 188 -14.03 -15.41 -5.78
CA PRO A 188 -12.70 -15.06 -5.26
C PRO A 188 -12.74 -14.47 -3.83
N PHE A 189 -13.56 -15.00 -2.93
CA PHE A 189 -13.76 -14.44 -1.58
C PHE A 189 -13.20 -15.31 -0.43
N TRP A 190 -12.68 -16.51 -0.72
CA TRP A 190 -12.02 -17.35 0.26
C TRP A 190 -10.49 -17.34 0.07
N TYR A 191 -9.74 -17.32 1.16
CA TYR A 191 -8.29 -17.51 1.10
C TYR A 191 -7.89 -18.98 1.07
N GLU A 192 -8.73 -19.85 1.58
CA GLU A 192 -8.54 -21.29 1.44
C GLU A 192 -8.76 -21.70 -0.03
N GLY A 193 -7.85 -22.50 -0.53
CA GLY A 193 -7.87 -23.06 -1.86
C GLY A 193 -7.21 -24.43 -1.84
N THR A 194 -6.98 -24.98 -3.02
CA THR A 194 -6.21 -26.22 -3.15
C THR A 194 -4.72 -25.96 -2.92
N GLY A 195 -4.06 -26.82 -2.16
CA GLY A 195 -2.63 -26.73 -1.87
C GLY A 195 -2.26 -25.81 -0.70
N PRO A 196 -0.97 -25.52 -0.51
CA PRO A 196 -0.50 -24.71 0.60
C PRO A 196 -0.93 -23.25 0.49
N ASP A 197 -1.12 -22.59 1.62
CA ASP A 197 -1.35 -21.15 1.68
C ASP A 197 -0.06 -20.38 1.36
N LEU A 198 -0.02 -19.75 0.19
CA LEU A 198 1.14 -19.00 -0.30
C LEU A 198 1.17 -17.53 0.15
N ARG A 199 0.18 -17.04 0.92
CA ARG A 199 0.12 -15.64 1.34
C ARG A 199 1.34 -15.23 2.14
N GLY A 200 1.87 -16.10 2.98
CA GLY A 200 3.09 -15.85 3.75
C GLY A 200 4.32 -15.61 2.86
N ILE A 201 4.43 -16.32 1.74
CA ILE A 201 5.52 -16.14 0.76
C ILE A 201 5.32 -14.85 -0.05
N MET A 202 4.07 -14.56 -0.44
CA MET A 202 3.73 -13.36 -1.21
C MET A 202 3.94 -12.07 -0.39
N ARG A 203 3.71 -12.17 0.93
CA ARG A 203 3.95 -11.10 1.90
C ARG A 203 5.34 -11.26 2.48
N ALA A 204 6.22 -10.36 2.20
CA ALA A 204 7.52 -10.37 2.85
C ALA A 204 7.95 -8.96 3.17
N TYR A 205 8.16 -8.76 4.46
CA TYR A 205 8.72 -7.52 4.96
C TYR A 205 10.12 -7.29 4.41
N LEU A 206 10.30 -6.21 3.67
CA LEU A 206 11.56 -5.77 3.07
C LEU A 206 12.32 -6.83 2.25
N GLY A 207 11.89 -8.08 2.27
CA GLY A 207 12.68 -9.17 1.72
C GLY A 207 12.47 -9.42 0.23
N LEU A 208 11.29 -9.18 -0.28
CA LEU A 208 10.96 -9.64 -1.63
C LEU A 208 10.91 -8.53 -2.67
N LEU A 209 10.44 -7.34 -2.34
CA LEU A 209 10.41 -6.16 -3.22
C LEU A 209 10.09 -6.51 -4.69
N GLY A 210 9.18 -7.47 -4.90
CA GLY A 210 8.86 -8.01 -6.22
C GLY A 210 9.69 -9.21 -6.67
N GLY A 211 10.58 -9.76 -5.84
CA GLY A 211 11.40 -10.94 -6.17
C GLY A 211 10.60 -12.21 -6.47
N PHE A 212 9.36 -12.30 -5.98
CA PHE A 212 8.43 -13.40 -6.30
C PHE A 212 7.41 -13.06 -7.38
N GLY A 213 7.61 -11.99 -8.12
CA GLY A 213 6.70 -11.58 -9.18
C GLY A 213 5.76 -10.45 -8.78
N MET A 214 4.61 -10.35 -9.43
CA MET A 214 3.69 -9.22 -9.28
C MET A 214 2.22 -9.67 -9.24
N ALA A 215 1.47 -9.15 -8.26
CA ALA A 215 0.02 -9.29 -8.24
C ALA A 215 -0.61 -8.51 -9.40
N THR A 216 -1.54 -9.13 -10.10
CA THR A 216 -2.30 -8.52 -11.21
C THR A 216 -3.75 -8.26 -10.83
N LYS A 217 -4.29 -9.06 -9.90
CA LYS A 217 -5.57 -8.85 -9.24
C LYS A 217 -5.51 -9.39 -7.83
N MET A 218 -6.30 -8.79 -6.95
CA MET A 218 -6.41 -9.27 -5.58
C MET A 218 -7.83 -9.06 -5.06
N SER A 219 -8.32 -10.07 -4.38
CA SER A 219 -9.55 -9.97 -3.61
C SER A 219 -9.22 -9.52 -2.20
N ILE A 220 -9.79 -8.38 -1.80
CA ILE A 220 -9.54 -7.71 -0.51
C ILE A 220 -10.80 -7.76 0.33
N LYS A 221 -10.66 -8.22 1.58
CA LYS A 221 -11.73 -8.20 2.57
C LYS A 221 -12.12 -6.77 2.90
N LEU A 222 -13.44 -6.52 2.92
CA LEU A 222 -14.04 -5.29 3.40
C LEU A 222 -14.69 -5.52 4.77
N CYS A 223 -14.88 -4.42 5.50
CA CYS A 223 -15.54 -4.41 6.80
C CYS A 223 -16.73 -3.47 6.75
N PRO A 224 -17.73 -3.65 7.63
CA PRO A 224 -18.83 -2.70 7.77
C PRO A 224 -18.31 -1.29 8.10
N TRP A 225 -18.89 -0.29 7.44
CA TRP A 225 -18.60 1.11 7.67
C TRP A 225 -19.72 1.79 8.45
N PRO A 226 -19.47 2.26 9.68
CA PRO A 226 -20.52 2.89 10.49
C PRO A 226 -20.81 4.34 10.11
N GLY A 227 -19.92 4.96 9.33
CA GLY A 227 -20.00 6.38 9.01
C GLY A 227 -20.88 6.71 7.81
N PRO A 228 -20.97 7.99 7.48
CA PRO A 228 -21.74 8.45 6.32
C PRO A 228 -21.13 7.97 5.01
N LYS A 229 -21.94 7.94 3.96
CA LYS A 229 -21.47 7.56 2.60
C LYS A 229 -20.50 8.56 2.00
N THR A 230 -20.57 9.81 2.44
CA THR A 230 -19.70 10.92 2.04
C THR A 230 -19.50 11.84 3.22
N PHE A 231 -18.34 12.47 3.34
CA PHE A 231 -18.05 13.48 4.35
C PHE A 231 -18.24 14.88 3.76
N PRO A 232 -18.84 15.82 4.51
CA PRO A 232 -18.71 17.24 4.19
C PRO A 232 -17.24 17.65 4.23
N VAL A 233 -16.77 18.29 3.19
CA VAL A 233 -15.39 18.77 3.09
C VAL A 233 -15.41 20.25 2.78
N THR A 234 -14.65 21.03 3.54
CA THR A 234 -14.44 22.48 3.34
C THR A 234 -12.97 22.76 3.09
N GLY A 235 -12.69 23.82 2.34
CA GLY A 235 -11.32 24.20 1.96
C GLY A 235 -10.83 23.52 0.69
N ILE A 236 -9.56 23.77 0.36
CA ILE A 236 -8.88 23.26 -0.84
C ILE A 236 -7.62 22.54 -0.37
N SER A 237 -7.28 21.43 -1.02
CA SER A 237 -6.01 20.74 -0.73
C SER A 237 -4.80 21.65 -0.88
N PRO A 238 -3.85 21.67 0.06
CA PRO A 238 -3.71 20.76 1.23
C PRO A 238 -4.52 21.16 2.47
N GLU A 239 -5.15 22.32 2.50
CA GLU A 239 -5.82 22.90 3.66
C GLU A 239 -7.33 22.57 3.68
N TYR A 240 -7.69 21.33 3.39
CA TYR A 240 -9.08 20.90 3.52
C TYR A 240 -9.37 20.32 4.90
N ARG A 241 -10.65 20.40 5.32
CA ARG A 241 -11.17 19.80 6.55
C ARG A 241 -12.36 18.92 6.20
N ALA A 242 -12.34 17.69 6.70
CA ALA A 242 -13.49 16.80 6.66
C ALA A 242 -14.19 16.82 8.02
N GLU A 243 -15.52 16.89 8.00
CA GLU A 243 -16.33 16.83 9.22
C GLU A 243 -16.70 15.39 9.53
N PHE A 244 -16.27 14.90 10.68
CA PHE A 244 -16.58 13.56 11.17
C PHE A 244 -17.71 13.63 12.20
N PRO A 245 -18.78 12.83 12.07
CA PRO A 245 -19.83 12.74 13.07
C PRO A 245 -19.28 12.30 14.44
N SER A 246 -19.44 13.13 15.46
CA SER A 246 -18.84 12.90 16.80
C SER A 246 -19.56 11.82 17.61
N ASP A 247 -20.74 11.43 17.20
CA ASP A 247 -21.50 10.30 17.77
C ASP A 247 -21.01 8.94 17.25
N ILE A 248 -20.36 8.92 16.09
CA ILE A 248 -19.82 7.71 15.46
C ILE A 248 -18.31 7.61 15.64
N PHE A 249 -17.59 8.75 15.55
CA PHE A 249 -16.14 8.80 15.58
C PHE A 249 -15.62 9.64 16.74
N ARG A 250 -14.67 9.09 17.50
CA ARG A 250 -13.92 9.81 18.50
C ARG A 250 -12.44 9.47 18.40
N PHE A 251 -11.61 10.49 18.62
CA PHE A 251 -10.17 10.34 18.67
C PHE A 251 -9.67 10.77 20.04
N HIS A 252 -8.88 9.93 20.69
CA HIS A 252 -8.26 10.21 21.97
C HIS A 252 -6.73 10.13 21.84
N LEU A 253 -6.05 11.13 22.39
CA LEU A 253 -4.63 11.11 22.67
C LEU A 253 -4.46 10.81 24.14
N ILE A 254 -3.77 9.72 24.48
CA ILE A 254 -3.55 9.27 25.85
C ILE A 254 -2.05 9.23 26.09
N GLN A 255 -1.60 9.98 27.11
CA GLN A 255 -0.21 10.03 27.50
C GLN A 255 0.02 9.20 28.76
N TYR A 256 1.17 8.54 28.80
CA TYR A 256 1.60 7.72 29.92
C TYR A 256 2.94 8.23 30.46
N ASP A 257 3.16 8.06 31.77
CA ASP A 257 4.40 8.49 32.41
C ASP A 257 5.61 7.66 31.97
N THR A 258 5.39 6.38 31.67
CA THR A 258 6.46 5.46 31.24
C THR A 258 6.04 4.61 30.04
N LEU A 259 7.03 4.04 29.34
CA LEU A 259 6.80 3.13 28.22
C LEU A 259 6.09 1.84 28.68
N GLU A 260 6.40 1.32 29.87
CA GLU A 260 5.76 0.13 30.43
C GLU A 260 4.25 0.36 30.63
N LYS A 261 3.88 1.49 31.26
CA LYS A 261 2.46 1.86 31.42
C LYS A 261 1.75 2.06 30.08
N LEU A 262 2.45 2.61 29.09
CA LEU A 262 1.91 2.73 27.72
C LEU A 262 1.61 1.35 27.14
N VAL A 263 2.55 0.41 27.25
CA VAL A 263 2.38 -0.95 26.75
C VAL A 263 1.22 -1.64 27.46
N ASP A 264 1.15 -1.55 28.79
CA ASP A 264 0.04 -2.11 29.57
C ASP A 264 -1.30 -1.51 29.14
N GLY A 265 -1.37 -0.19 28.97
CA GLY A 265 -2.56 0.50 28.47
C GLY A 265 -2.99 0.03 27.08
N MET A 266 -2.03 -0.20 26.17
CA MET A 266 -2.33 -0.76 24.86
C MET A 266 -2.89 -2.18 24.95
N TYR A 267 -2.38 -3.01 25.87
CA TYR A 267 -2.93 -4.35 26.10
C TYR A 267 -4.35 -4.31 26.66
N GLU A 268 -4.63 -3.42 27.61
CA GLU A 268 -5.98 -3.28 28.18
C GLU A 268 -7.01 -2.79 27.17
N ILE A 269 -6.67 -1.78 26.37
CA ILE A 269 -7.53 -1.31 25.26
C ILE A 269 -7.73 -2.43 24.23
N GLY A 270 -6.67 -3.17 23.93
CA GLY A 270 -6.72 -4.31 23.02
C GLY A 270 -7.62 -5.44 23.50
N ARG A 271 -7.55 -5.81 24.78
CA ARG A 271 -8.42 -6.83 25.40
C ARG A 271 -9.87 -6.40 25.45
N ALA A 272 -10.10 -5.12 25.72
CA ALA A 272 -11.46 -4.56 25.74
C ALA A 272 -12.11 -4.47 24.37
N GLU A 273 -11.31 -4.56 23.29
CA GLU A 273 -11.75 -4.55 21.87
C GLU A 273 -12.62 -3.34 21.50
N ILE A 274 -12.42 -2.21 22.18
CA ILE A 274 -13.21 -0.98 22.02
C ILE A 274 -12.66 -0.03 20.95
N GLY A 275 -11.42 -0.24 20.51
CA GLY A 275 -10.78 0.62 19.52
C GLY A 275 -11.07 0.21 18.06
N GLY A 276 -11.31 1.18 17.20
CA GLY A 276 -11.25 0.98 15.75
C GLY A 276 -9.80 0.90 15.25
N ALA A 277 -8.94 1.77 15.78
CA ALA A 277 -7.50 1.74 15.55
C ALA A 277 -6.77 2.25 16.80
N MET A 278 -5.57 1.75 17.02
CA MET A 278 -4.69 2.20 18.08
C MET A 278 -3.24 2.16 17.60
N GLN A 279 -2.49 3.23 17.86
CA GLN A 279 -1.06 3.27 17.53
C GLN A 279 -0.29 4.17 18.49
N ARG A 280 0.97 3.82 18.73
CA ARG A 280 1.90 4.76 19.36
C ARG A 280 2.15 5.92 18.40
N ILE A 281 2.10 7.14 18.91
CA ILE A 281 2.38 8.35 18.17
C ILE A 281 3.75 8.87 18.64
N PRO A 282 4.82 8.71 17.85
CA PRO A 282 6.12 9.22 18.24
C PRO A 282 6.16 10.75 18.18
N PRO A 283 7.02 11.41 18.99
CA PRO A 283 7.16 12.87 19.03
C PRO A 283 7.30 13.51 17.65
N LEU A 284 8.06 12.88 16.76
CA LEU A 284 8.28 13.37 15.39
C LEU A 284 6.95 13.49 14.59
N CYS A 285 6.01 12.57 14.80
CA CYS A 285 4.69 12.68 14.16
C CYS A 285 3.91 13.90 14.66
N MET A 286 4.07 14.27 15.94
CA MET A 286 3.44 15.48 16.49
C MET A 286 4.04 16.74 15.84
N VAL A 287 5.36 16.79 15.70
CA VAL A 287 6.05 17.89 15.02
C VAL A 287 5.60 18.01 13.56
N PHE A 288 5.54 16.89 12.81
CA PHE A 288 5.06 16.91 11.41
C PHE A 288 3.62 17.43 11.28
N ASN A 289 2.75 17.10 12.24
CA ASN A 289 1.36 17.55 12.19
C ASN A 289 1.14 18.97 12.69
N SER A 290 2.13 19.58 13.37
CA SER A 290 2.03 20.95 13.93
C SER A 290 2.77 21.99 13.09
N THR A 291 3.49 21.59 12.04
CA THR A 291 4.34 22.48 11.24
C THR A 291 3.98 22.44 9.76
N THR A 292 4.19 23.54 9.06
CA THR A 292 3.86 23.70 7.64
C THR A 292 5.08 23.90 6.75
N SER A 293 6.25 24.11 7.33
CA SER A 293 7.52 24.28 6.62
C SER A 293 8.65 23.45 7.24
N LYS A 294 9.71 23.23 6.47
CA LYS A 294 10.92 22.55 6.94
C LYS A 294 11.62 23.33 8.07
N GLU A 295 11.64 24.62 7.96
CA GLU A 295 12.24 25.55 8.94
C GLU A 295 11.49 25.47 10.28
N GLU A 296 10.15 25.52 10.23
CA GLU A 296 9.31 25.33 11.42
C GLU A 296 9.51 23.95 12.05
N LEU A 297 9.58 22.89 11.21
CA LEU A 297 9.79 21.54 11.66
C LEU A 297 11.09 21.42 12.47
N TRP A 298 12.20 21.92 11.95
CA TRP A 298 13.48 21.87 12.65
C TRP A 298 13.47 22.71 13.92
N LYS A 299 12.91 23.91 13.89
CA LYS A 299 12.77 24.77 15.06
C LYS A 299 11.96 24.08 16.17
N GLU A 300 10.82 23.47 15.80
CA GLU A 300 9.98 22.76 16.77
C GLU A 300 10.64 21.50 17.29
N TRP A 301 11.34 20.73 16.43
CA TRP A 301 12.11 19.57 16.86
C TRP A 301 13.25 19.94 17.84
N GLU A 302 14.02 21.00 17.55
CA GLU A 302 15.11 21.48 18.37
C GLU A 302 14.65 22.07 19.72
N SER A 303 13.40 22.51 19.81
CA SER A 303 12.81 22.98 21.08
C SER A 303 12.76 21.90 22.14
N GLY A 304 12.70 20.63 21.74
CA GLY A 304 12.55 19.48 22.63
C GLY A 304 11.16 19.34 23.28
N TYR A 305 10.22 20.21 22.93
CA TYR A 305 8.88 20.19 23.52
C TYR A 305 8.15 18.87 23.33
N PHE A 306 7.99 18.41 22.08
CA PHE A 306 7.28 17.17 21.81
C PHE A 306 8.06 15.92 22.24
N GLN A 307 9.39 15.96 22.27
CA GLN A 307 10.18 14.85 22.81
C GLN A 307 9.87 14.59 24.27
N LYS A 308 9.55 15.64 25.04
CA LYS A 308 9.19 15.55 26.44
C LYS A 308 7.68 15.29 26.63
N GLU A 309 6.83 16.07 25.97
CA GLU A 309 5.39 16.06 26.21
C GLU A 309 4.66 14.94 25.45
N ALA A 310 5.28 14.31 24.46
CA ALA A 310 4.66 13.23 23.65
C ALA A 310 5.53 11.95 23.58
N GLU A 311 6.41 11.73 24.55
CA GLU A 311 7.32 10.57 24.56
C GLU A 311 6.55 9.25 24.57
N ASN A 312 5.54 9.14 25.44
CA ASN A 312 4.76 7.93 25.65
C ASN A 312 3.28 8.18 25.30
N LEU A 313 3.02 8.55 24.06
CA LEU A 313 1.69 8.92 23.58
C LEU A 313 1.11 7.83 22.68
N ILE A 314 -0.17 7.49 22.91
CA ILE A 314 -0.96 6.67 21.99
C ILE A 314 -2.14 7.46 21.45
N GLY A 315 -2.47 7.23 20.18
CA GLY A 315 -3.73 7.64 19.58
C GLY A 315 -4.68 6.46 19.49
N VAL A 316 -5.90 6.66 19.92
CA VAL A 316 -6.97 5.67 19.87
C VAL A 316 -8.14 6.24 19.09
N TRP A 317 -8.53 5.58 18.02
CA TRP A 317 -9.72 5.90 17.25
C TRP A 317 -10.86 4.99 17.66
N LEU A 318 -11.95 5.57 18.11
CA LEU A 318 -13.18 4.85 18.41
C LEU A 318 -14.13 5.01 17.23
N MET A 319 -14.69 3.91 16.78
CA MET A 319 -15.75 3.87 15.77
C MET A 319 -16.89 3.00 16.28
N GLY A 320 -18.11 3.47 16.18
CA GLY A 320 -19.30 2.73 16.63
C GLY A 320 -20.43 2.80 15.62
N PHE A 321 -21.30 1.80 15.65
CA PHE A 321 -22.60 1.86 15.01
C PHE A 321 -23.58 2.50 15.99
N SER A 322 -24.39 3.45 15.51
CA SER A 322 -25.49 4.08 16.29
C SER A 322 -26.63 3.10 16.51
#